data_f94029011130cceb00b88547028d05d3
#
_entry.id   f94029011130cceb00b88547028d05d3
#
_cell.length_a   1.000
_cell.length_b   1.000
_cell.length_c   1.000
_cell.angle_alpha   90.00
_cell.angle_beta   90.00
_cell.angle_gamma   90.00
#
_symmetry.space_group_name_H-M   'P 1'
#
loop_
_entity.id
_entity.type
_entity.pdbx_description
1 polymer ?
#
loop_
_entity_poly.entity_id
_entity_poly.type
_entity_poly.pdbx_seq_one_letter_code
_entity_poly.pdbx_strand_id
1 'polypeptide(L)'
;MRETPTGTPVGVDDPYDHAGVCDHLTDDGRCRFALTRAGDDPEFAAARRRADYDCVAADDDREFRDCPHYRSTTDGRACVRCGLESVRMAHDDSRPLLEEHHLSYGSASGQGEDGDPTHEITVALCRWCHAKIHESFARIDDDAEPDPDAFAAREERRAKEQSEFGFTSARERRDGDSEG
;
A
#
# COMPACT_ATOMS: atom_id res chain seq x y z
N MET A 1 9.55 5.90 15.60
CA MET A 1 8.92 5.02 14.58
C MET A 1 7.43 5.25 14.63
N ARG A 2 6.80 5.50 13.49
CA ARG A 2 5.34 5.66 13.43
C ARG A 2 4.62 4.33 13.66
N GLU A 3 3.36 4.42 14.09
CA GLU A 3 2.53 3.26 14.39
C GLU A 3 1.22 3.32 13.58
N THR A 4 0.65 2.15 13.32
CA THR A 4 -0.68 2.02 12.73
C THR A 4 -1.75 2.50 13.73
N PRO A 5 -3.01 2.73 13.31
CA PRO A 5 -4.11 3.02 14.23
C PRO A 5 -4.32 1.95 15.32
N THR A 6 -3.80 0.74 15.13
CA THR A 6 -3.86 -0.38 16.09
C THR A 6 -2.60 -0.50 16.96
N GLY A 7 -1.64 0.44 16.86
CA GLY A 7 -0.45 0.50 17.68
C GLY A 7 0.69 -0.44 17.25
N THR A 8 0.67 -0.95 16.01
CA THR A 8 1.79 -1.73 15.47
C THR A 8 2.73 -0.84 14.65
N PRO A 9 4.07 -1.08 14.66
CA PRO A 9 5.01 -0.24 13.93
C PRO A 9 4.77 -0.31 12.40
N VAL A 10 4.97 0.82 11.71
CA VAL A 10 4.93 0.90 10.24
C VAL A 10 6.31 0.79 9.59
N GLY A 11 7.37 0.73 10.38
CA GLY A 11 8.74 0.51 9.92
C GLY A 11 9.50 1.75 9.47
N VAL A 12 8.93 2.95 9.60
CA VAL A 12 9.57 4.23 9.26
C VAL A 12 9.31 5.29 10.32
N ASP A 13 10.14 6.33 10.35
CA ASP A 13 9.91 7.52 11.17
C ASP A 13 9.10 8.58 10.38
N ASP A 14 9.47 8.84 9.14
CA ASP A 14 8.74 9.74 8.24
C ASP A 14 8.22 8.97 7.00
N PRO A 15 6.90 8.78 6.85
CA PRO A 15 6.32 8.15 5.66
C PRO A 15 6.65 8.85 4.34
N TYR A 16 6.93 10.16 4.41
CA TYR A 16 7.19 10.95 3.20
C TYR A 16 8.55 10.66 2.56
N ASP A 17 9.48 10.03 3.28
CA ASP A 17 10.75 9.57 2.70
C ASP A 17 10.52 8.49 1.63
N HIS A 18 9.36 7.81 1.69
CA HIS A 18 8.93 6.78 0.74
C HIS A 18 7.78 7.24 -0.16
N ALA A 19 7.40 8.50 -0.08
CA ALA A 19 6.32 9.05 -0.89
C ALA A 19 6.72 9.12 -2.37
N GLY A 20 5.87 8.60 -3.23
CA GLY A 20 6.05 8.58 -4.67
C GLY A 20 5.29 9.71 -5.38
N VAL A 21 5.02 9.50 -6.65
CA VAL A 21 4.18 10.37 -7.45
C VAL A 21 2.74 10.29 -6.94
N CYS A 22 2.05 11.43 -6.90
CA CYS A 22 0.64 11.47 -6.51
C CYS A 22 -0.24 10.65 -7.46
N ASP A 23 -1.09 9.78 -6.94
CA ASP A 23 -2.03 8.95 -7.72
C ASP A 23 -3.01 9.79 -8.57
N HIS A 24 -3.21 11.04 -8.16
CA HIS A 24 -4.07 11.98 -8.87
C HIS A 24 -3.33 12.83 -9.92
N LEU A 25 -2.02 12.68 -10.05
CA LEU A 25 -1.25 13.36 -11.09
C LEU A 25 -1.54 12.69 -12.44
N THR A 26 -1.89 13.49 -13.45
CA THR A 26 -2.03 13.04 -14.83
C THR A 26 -0.71 13.22 -15.59
N ASP A 27 -0.55 12.54 -16.72
CA ASP A 27 0.66 12.62 -17.55
C ASP A 27 0.96 14.03 -18.07
N ASP A 28 -0.08 14.89 -18.13
CA ASP A 28 0.03 16.29 -18.53
C ASP A 28 0.16 17.28 -17.34
N GLY A 29 0.47 16.75 -16.13
CA GLY A 29 0.74 17.57 -14.95
C GLY A 29 -0.50 18.06 -14.20
N ARG A 30 -1.71 17.60 -14.57
CA ARG A 30 -2.97 18.06 -13.98
C ARG A 30 -3.43 17.20 -12.82
N CYS A 31 -4.30 17.77 -11.98
CA CYS A 31 -4.91 17.08 -10.84
C CYS A 31 -6.18 16.33 -11.25
N ARG A 32 -6.12 15.01 -11.34
CA ARG A 32 -7.27 14.14 -11.64
C ARG A 32 -8.38 14.26 -10.60
N PHE A 33 -8.05 14.41 -9.32
CA PHE A 33 -9.04 14.61 -8.27
C PHE A 33 -9.94 15.83 -8.58
N ALA A 34 -9.33 16.97 -8.86
CA ALA A 34 -10.09 18.20 -9.19
C ALA A 34 -10.88 18.08 -10.50
N LEU A 35 -10.41 17.26 -11.46
CA LEU A 35 -11.11 17.04 -12.72
C LEU A 35 -12.33 16.12 -12.58
N THR A 36 -12.24 15.08 -11.76
CA THR A 36 -13.23 13.99 -11.74
C THR A 36 -14.03 13.89 -10.45
N ARG A 37 -13.54 14.49 -9.36
CA ARG A 37 -14.12 14.42 -8.01
C ARG A 37 -14.40 15.80 -7.42
N ALA A 38 -14.68 16.79 -8.26
CA ALA A 38 -14.95 18.17 -7.84
C ALA A 38 -16.12 18.32 -6.85
N GLY A 39 -17.03 17.34 -6.79
CA GLY A 39 -18.13 17.31 -5.83
C GLY A 39 -17.72 16.95 -4.41
N ASP A 40 -16.58 16.25 -4.23
CA ASP A 40 -16.08 15.82 -2.93
C ASP A 40 -15.42 16.97 -2.17
N ASP A 41 -14.74 17.88 -2.91
CA ASP A 41 -14.18 19.13 -2.39
C ASP A 41 -14.33 20.24 -3.44
N PRO A 42 -15.46 20.96 -3.45
CA PRO A 42 -15.74 21.98 -4.45
C PRO A 42 -14.80 23.19 -4.36
N GLU A 43 -14.32 23.52 -3.16
CA GLU A 43 -13.43 24.68 -2.96
C GLU A 43 -12.05 24.40 -3.54
N PHE A 44 -11.47 23.27 -3.22
CA PHE A 44 -10.20 22.79 -3.80
C PHE A 44 -10.30 22.68 -5.32
N ALA A 45 -11.36 22.04 -5.84
CA ALA A 45 -11.56 21.89 -7.28
C ALA A 45 -11.70 23.23 -7.99
N ALA A 46 -12.38 24.22 -7.39
CA ALA A 46 -12.48 25.57 -7.93
C ALA A 46 -11.13 26.30 -7.93
N ALA A 47 -10.31 26.10 -6.90
CA ALA A 47 -8.96 26.64 -6.85
C ALA A 47 -8.08 26.05 -7.96
N ARG A 48 -8.11 24.74 -8.14
CA ARG A 48 -7.36 24.06 -9.23
C ARG A 48 -7.84 24.48 -10.61
N ARG A 49 -9.14 24.63 -10.81
CA ARG A 49 -9.70 25.13 -12.09
C ARG A 49 -9.16 26.50 -12.45
N ARG A 50 -8.99 27.42 -11.48
CA ARG A 50 -8.38 28.73 -11.71
C ARG A 50 -6.92 28.69 -12.13
N ALA A 51 -6.22 27.60 -11.74
CA ALA A 51 -4.85 27.31 -12.10
C ALA A 51 -4.75 26.28 -13.26
N ASP A 52 -5.73 26.21 -14.15
CA ASP A 52 -5.82 25.26 -15.27
C ASP A 52 -5.66 23.79 -14.84
N TYR A 53 -6.08 23.48 -13.62
CA TYR A 53 -5.96 22.17 -12.96
C TYR A 53 -4.53 21.73 -12.67
N ASP A 54 -3.53 22.59 -12.73
CA ASP A 54 -2.16 22.26 -12.35
C ASP A 54 -2.11 21.57 -10.99
N CYS A 55 -1.35 20.50 -10.92
CA CYS A 55 -1.21 19.70 -9.70
C CYS A 55 -0.10 20.30 -8.82
N VAL A 56 -0.41 20.59 -7.56
CA VAL A 56 0.59 21.08 -6.58
C VAL A 56 1.71 20.07 -6.29
N ALA A 57 1.52 18.81 -6.66
CA ALA A 57 2.51 17.75 -6.51
C ALA A 57 3.34 17.51 -7.78
N ALA A 58 3.15 18.31 -8.85
CA ALA A 58 3.84 18.15 -10.13
C ALA A 58 5.21 18.83 -10.18
N ASP A 59 5.44 19.85 -9.36
CA ASP A 59 6.67 20.63 -9.37
C ASP A 59 7.83 19.91 -8.66
N ASP A 60 9.07 20.23 -9.07
CA ASP A 60 10.29 19.66 -8.49
C ASP A 60 10.47 19.99 -6.99
N ASP A 61 9.94 21.13 -6.56
CA ASP A 61 9.94 21.55 -5.14
C ASP A 61 8.94 20.79 -4.28
N ARG A 62 8.06 20.00 -4.91
CA ARG A 62 7.12 19.02 -4.34
C ARG A 62 6.49 19.43 -3.01
N GLU A 63 5.72 20.51 -3.04
CA GLU A 63 4.88 20.90 -1.89
C GLU A 63 3.64 19.99 -1.73
N PHE A 64 3.79 18.69 -2.05
CA PHE A 64 2.70 17.72 -1.94
C PHE A 64 2.21 17.54 -0.51
N ARG A 65 3.03 17.86 0.49
CA ARG A 65 2.62 17.84 1.91
C ARG A 65 1.47 18.79 2.21
N ASP A 66 1.37 19.88 1.47
CA ASP A 66 0.30 20.90 1.63
C ASP A 66 -0.97 20.57 0.84
N CYS A 67 -0.93 19.56 -0.03
CA CYS A 67 -2.09 19.17 -0.81
C CYS A 67 -3.04 18.27 0.01
N PRO A 68 -4.28 18.71 0.34
CA PRO A 68 -5.18 17.91 1.18
C PRO A 68 -5.59 16.56 0.56
N HIS A 69 -5.37 16.38 -0.73
CA HIS A 69 -5.74 15.18 -1.49
C HIS A 69 -4.53 14.42 -2.04
N TYR A 70 -3.32 14.69 -1.51
CA TYR A 70 -2.16 13.91 -1.92
C TYR A 70 -2.32 12.45 -1.48
N ARG A 71 -2.04 11.56 -2.42
CA ARG A 71 -2.08 10.11 -2.22
C ARG A 71 -0.96 9.47 -3.02
N SER A 72 -0.22 8.59 -2.39
CA SER A 72 0.85 7.83 -3.03
C SER A 72 0.71 6.36 -2.63
N THR A 73 -0.05 5.61 -3.44
CA THR A 73 -0.21 4.16 -3.24
C THR A 73 0.72 3.41 -4.17
N THR A 74 1.23 2.29 -3.69
CA THR A 74 2.17 1.51 -4.46
C THR A 74 1.48 0.66 -5.53
N ASP A 75 2.04 0.67 -6.74
CA ASP A 75 1.83 -0.35 -7.75
C ASP A 75 3.08 -1.25 -7.91
N GLY A 76 3.99 -1.17 -6.93
CA GLY A 76 5.30 -1.79 -6.93
C GLY A 76 5.25 -3.30 -7.15
N ARG A 77 6.13 -3.79 -8.03
CA ARG A 77 6.29 -5.21 -8.34
C ARG A 77 7.43 -5.87 -7.56
N ALA A 78 8.10 -5.11 -6.73
CA ALA A 78 9.18 -5.58 -5.89
C ALA A 78 9.00 -5.10 -4.45
N CYS A 79 9.42 -5.93 -3.50
CA CYS A 79 9.47 -5.56 -2.10
C CYS A 79 10.47 -4.42 -1.90
N VAL A 80 10.03 -3.29 -1.34
CA VAL A 80 10.90 -2.12 -1.14
C VAL A 80 12.07 -2.43 -0.19
N ARG A 81 11.90 -3.37 0.75
CA ARG A 81 12.91 -3.72 1.74
C ARG A 81 13.95 -4.73 1.25
N CYS A 82 13.56 -5.76 0.50
CA CYS A 82 14.46 -6.87 0.11
C CYS A 82 14.56 -7.10 -1.39
N GLY A 83 13.89 -6.30 -2.21
CA GLY A 83 13.94 -6.42 -3.66
C GLY A 83 13.23 -7.64 -4.26
N LEU A 84 12.57 -8.51 -3.46
CA LEU A 84 11.87 -9.67 -3.98
C LEU A 84 10.77 -9.25 -4.96
N GLU A 85 10.87 -9.68 -6.20
CA GLU A 85 9.88 -9.38 -7.24
C GLU A 85 8.68 -10.34 -7.18
N SER A 86 7.49 -9.80 -7.45
CA SER A 86 6.29 -10.61 -7.66
C SER A 86 6.23 -11.10 -9.08
N VAL A 87 6.38 -12.40 -9.29
CA VAL A 87 6.14 -13.02 -10.59
C VAL A 87 4.64 -13.31 -10.69
N ARG A 88 3.94 -12.55 -11.54
CA ARG A 88 2.55 -12.87 -11.91
C ARG A 88 2.58 -13.95 -12.97
N MET A 89 2.18 -15.15 -12.60
CA MET A 89 1.83 -16.19 -13.56
C MET A 89 0.36 -15.99 -13.95
N ALA A 90 0.09 -15.86 -15.24
CA ALA A 90 -1.29 -15.88 -15.72
C ALA A 90 -1.91 -17.23 -15.30
N HIS A 91 -3.05 -17.19 -14.62
CA HIS A 91 -3.77 -18.35 -14.08
C HIS A 91 -3.21 -18.96 -12.77
N ASP A 92 -2.40 -18.23 -12.04
CA ASP A 92 -2.01 -18.64 -10.69
C ASP A 92 -3.03 -18.07 -9.69
N ASP A 93 -3.79 -18.95 -9.01
CA ASP A 93 -4.73 -18.60 -7.94
C ASP A 93 -4.00 -18.46 -6.58
N SER A 94 -2.66 -18.53 -6.56
CA SER A 94 -1.89 -18.37 -5.33
C SER A 94 -2.01 -16.93 -4.80
N ARG A 95 -1.97 -16.82 -3.47
CA ARG A 95 -1.97 -15.52 -2.81
C ARG A 95 -0.72 -14.73 -3.23
N PRO A 96 -0.85 -13.43 -3.60
CA PRO A 96 0.29 -12.60 -3.98
C PRO A 96 1.41 -12.65 -2.94
N LEU A 97 2.67 -12.71 -3.39
CA LEU A 97 3.83 -12.64 -2.51
C LEU A 97 4.02 -11.24 -1.93
N LEU A 98 3.65 -10.21 -2.69
CA LEU A 98 3.69 -8.82 -2.24
C LEU A 98 2.34 -8.41 -1.67
N GLU A 99 2.40 -7.65 -0.61
CA GLU A 99 1.26 -7.03 0.07
C GLU A 99 1.48 -5.53 0.12
N GLU A 100 0.40 -4.77 0.03
CA GLU A 100 0.43 -3.34 0.28
C GLU A 100 0.60 -3.09 1.77
N HIS A 101 1.53 -2.22 2.12
CA HIS A 101 1.83 -1.84 3.49
C HIS A 101 1.67 -0.34 3.67
N HIS A 102 0.80 0.07 4.58
CA HIS A 102 0.53 1.47 4.85
C HIS A 102 1.60 2.06 5.77
N LEU A 103 2.25 3.12 5.31
CA LEU A 103 3.15 3.96 6.09
C LEU A 103 2.40 5.13 6.73
N SER A 104 1.36 5.61 6.05
CA SER A 104 0.44 6.62 6.54
C SER A 104 -0.97 6.30 6.03
N TYR A 105 -1.94 6.59 6.88
CA TYR A 105 -3.35 6.36 6.59
C TYR A 105 -4.03 7.70 6.32
N GLY A 106 -4.58 7.87 5.14
CA GLY A 106 -5.44 9.00 4.82
C GLY A 106 -6.77 8.91 5.61
N SER A 107 -7.29 10.03 6.06
CA SER A 107 -8.65 10.08 6.59
C SER A 107 -9.66 10.37 5.47
N ALA A 108 -10.91 9.92 5.65
CA ALA A 108 -11.97 10.20 4.68
C ALA A 108 -12.27 11.70 4.54
N SER A 109 -11.95 12.51 5.55
CA SER A 109 -12.06 13.97 5.54
C SER A 109 -10.84 14.69 4.96
N GLY A 110 -9.74 13.96 4.69
CA GLY A 110 -8.47 14.56 4.30
C GLY A 110 -7.74 15.31 5.41
N GLN A 111 -8.26 15.29 6.66
CA GLN A 111 -7.70 16.00 7.81
C GLN A 111 -7.51 15.07 9.00
N GLY A 112 -6.40 15.24 9.71
CA GLY A 112 -6.12 14.64 10.99
C GLY A 112 -6.81 15.35 12.15
N GLU A 113 -6.61 14.83 13.37
CA GLU A 113 -7.21 15.39 14.61
C GLU A 113 -6.74 16.84 14.88
N ASP A 114 -5.53 17.20 14.42
CA ASP A 114 -4.95 18.54 14.57
C ASP A 114 -5.27 19.46 13.36
N GLY A 115 -6.09 19.03 12.41
CA GLY A 115 -6.46 19.79 11.22
C GLY A 115 -5.42 19.74 10.08
N ASP A 116 -4.31 19.03 10.29
CA ASP A 116 -3.29 18.83 9.26
C ASP A 116 -3.78 17.83 8.20
N PRO A 117 -3.37 17.98 6.93
CA PRO A 117 -3.69 17.00 5.89
C PRO A 117 -3.21 15.59 6.26
N THR A 118 -4.07 14.60 6.06
CA THR A 118 -3.71 13.19 6.21
C THR A 118 -3.60 12.54 4.86
N HIS A 119 -2.42 12.02 4.56
CA HIS A 119 -2.09 11.43 3.28
C HIS A 119 -2.01 9.92 3.37
N GLU A 120 -2.55 9.22 2.39
CA GLU A 120 -2.36 7.79 2.25
C GLU A 120 -1.05 7.52 1.50
N ILE A 121 -0.11 6.89 2.19
CA ILE A 121 1.19 6.51 1.63
C ILE A 121 1.40 5.03 1.87
N THR A 122 1.65 4.27 0.80
CA THR A 122 1.87 2.83 0.87
C THR A 122 3.11 2.39 0.12
N VAL A 123 3.65 1.24 0.50
CA VAL A 123 4.75 0.57 -0.19
C VAL A 123 4.44 -0.91 -0.38
N ALA A 124 5.11 -1.55 -1.35
CA ALA A 124 5.01 -2.99 -1.53
C ALA A 124 6.01 -3.72 -0.64
N LEU A 125 5.55 -4.66 0.16
CA LEU A 125 6.38 -5.55 0.97
C LEU A 125 6.06 -7.01 0.67
N CYS A 126 7.07 -7.88 0.63
CA CYS A 126 6.80 -9.30 0.67
C CYS A 126 6.28 -9.68 2.06
N ARG A 127 5.49 -10.75 2.15
CA ARG A 127 4.86 -11.21 3.41
C ARG A 127 5.86 -11.38 4.55
N TRP A 128 7.10 -11.78 4.24
CA TRP A 128 8.14 -11.94 5.25
C TRP A 128 8.59 -10.59 5.81
N CYS A 129 8.89 -9.61 4.95
CA CYS A 129 9.26 -8.25 5.36
C CYS A 129 8.10 -7.57 6.09
N HIS A 130 6.87 -7.75 5.61
CA HIS A 130 5.66 -7.20 6.23
C HIS A 130 5.48 -7.72 7.67
N ALA A 131 5.57 -9.05 7.87
CA ALA A 131 5.52 -9.64 9.20
C ALA A 131 6.67 -9.16 10.11
N LYS A 132 7.90 -9.04 9.55
CA LYS A 132 9.06 -8.56 10.31
C LYS A 132 8.88 -7.15 10.84
N ILE A 133 8.31 -6.24 10.04
CA ILE A 133 8.07 -4.86 10.45
C ILE A 133 7.04 -4.81 11.58
N HIS A 134 5.93 -5.56 11.47
CA HIS A 134 4.87 -5.54 12.47
C HIS A 134 5.21 -6.30 13.76
N GLU A 135 6.01 -7.36 13.68
CA GLU A 135 6.31 -8.27 14.81
C GLU A 135 7.68 -8.01 15.46
N SER A 136 8.47 -7.06 14.95
CA SER A 136 9.80 -6.75 15.46
C SER A 136 10.15 -5.27 15.33
N PHE A 137 11.39 -4.91 15.68
CA PHE A 137 11.93 -3.55 15.50
C PHE A 137 12.58 -3.33 14.12
N ALA A 138 12.30 -4.22 13.13
CA ALA A 138 12.83 -4.09 11.79
C ALA A 138 12.30 -2.81 11.11
N ARG A 139 13.17 -2.15 10.35
CA ARG A 139 12.84 -0.95 9.57
C ARG A 139 12.78 -1.28 8.08
N ILE A 140 12.09 -0.44 7.33
CA ILE A 140 12.02 -0.58 5.86
C ILE A 140 13.39 -0.38 5.23
N ASP A 141 14.19 0.56 5.77
CA ASP A 141 15.52 0.90 5.27
C ASP A 141 16.63 -0.04 5.75
N ASP A 142 16.32 -1.03 6.59
CA ASP A 142 17.31 -2.03 6.98
C ASP A 142 17.66 -2.91 5.77
N ASP A 143 18.96 -3.19 5.61
CA ASP A 143 19.41 -4.21 4.67
C ASP A 143 18.74 -5.56 4.97
N ALA A 144 18.10 -6.14 3.98
CA ALA A 144 17.41 -7.41 4.11
C ALA A 144 17.71 -8.32 2.92
N GLU A 145 18.46 -9.36 3.17
CA GLU A 145 18.65 -10.45 2.24
C GLU A 145 17.85 -11.67 2.75
N PRO A 146 16.61 -11.87 2.27
CA PRO A 146 15.83 -13.03 2.66
C PRO A 146 16.49 -14.29 2.11
N ASP A 147 16.68 -15.29 2.95
CA ASP A 147 17.05 -16.63 2.53
C ASP A 147 15.85 -17.28 1.79
N PRO A 148 15.94 -17.52 0.47
CA PRO A 148 14.84 -18.08 -0.31
C PRO A 148 14.40 -19.45 0.20
N ASP A 149 15.32 -20.26 0.69
CA ASP A 149 15.03 -21.62 1.19
C ASP A 149 14.29 -21.54 2.53
N ALA A 150 14.69 -20.63 3.42
CA ALA A 150 13.97 -20.38 4.67
C ALA A 150 12.56 -19.82 4.43
N PHE A 151 12.39 -18.99 3.39
CA PHE A 151 11.09 -18.47 2.98
C PHE A 151 10.19 -19.58 2.44
N ALA A 152 10.69 -20.42 1.53
CA ALA A 152 9.97 -21.57 0.98
C ALA A 152 9.54 -22.55 2.08
N ALA A 153 10.46 -22.90 3.00
CA ALA A 153 10.17 -23.77 4.12
C ALA A 153 9.12 -23.20 5.09
N ARG A 154 9.07 -21.87 5.27
CA ARG A 154 8.03 -21.23 6.07
C ARG A 154 6.66 -21.30 5.41
N GLU A 155 6.58 -21.02 4.11
CA GLU A 155 5.32 -21.11 3.37
C GLU A 155 4.80 -22.55 3.30
N GLU A 156 5.67 -23.53 3.13
CA GLU A 156 5.31 -24.94 3.17
C GLU A 156 4.74 -25.36 4.53
N ARG A 157 5.38 -24.96 5.64
CA ARG A 157 4.86 -25.23 6.99
C ARG A 157 3.47 -24.60 7.18
N ARG A 158 3.29 -23.36 6.74
CA ARG A 158 2.01 -22.66 6.86
C ARG A 158 0.91 -23.32 6.04
N ALA A 159 1.23 -23.76 4.82
CA ALA A 159 0.29 -24.50 3.98
C ALA A 159 -0.12 -25.83 4.64
N LYS A 160 0.84 -26.53 5.24
CA LYS A 160 0.59 -27.76 5.98
C LYS A 160 -0.30 -27.53 7.21
N GLU A 161 0.02 -26.52 8.02
CA GLU A 161 -0.81 -26.13 9.18
C GLU A 161 -2.24 -25.82 8.76
N GLN A 162 -2.43 -25.05 7.66
CA GLN A 162 -3.74 -24.75 7.13
C GLN A 162 -4.50 -25.99 6.67
N SER A 163 -3.83 -26.97 6.08
CA SER A 163 -4.45 -28.24 5.67
C SER A 163 -4.85 -29.11 6.87
N GLU A 164 -4.07 -29.10 7.96
CA GLU A 164 -4.35 -29.82 9.19
C GLU A 164 -5.57 -29.28 9.95
N PHE A 165 -5.90 -28.00 9.79
CA PHE A 165 -7.11 -27.41 10.35
C PHE A 165 -8.41 -27.75 9.59
N GLY A 166 -8.34 -28.62 8.56
CA GLY A 166 -9.52 -29.12 7.85
C GLY A 166 -10.34 -28.04 7.13
N PHE A 167 -9.72 -26.93 6.77
CA PHE A 167 -10.36 -25.92 5.95
C PHE A 167 -10.54 -26.45 4.52
N THR A 168 -11.66 -27.11 4.27
CA THR A 168 -12.12 -27.36 2.90
C THR A 168 -12.37 -26.02 2.20
N SER A 169 -11.74 -25.83 1.06
CA SER A 169 -11.98 -24.63 0.24
C SER A 169 -13.47 -24.55 -0.15
N ALA A 170 -13.96 -23.35 -0.44
CA ALA A 170 -15.35 -23.17 -0.93
C ALA A 170 -15.61 -23.96 -2.24
N ARG A 171 -14.56 -24.25 -3.00
CA ARG A 171 -14.59 -25.08 -4.22
C ARG A 171 -14.83 -26.55 -3.88
N GLU A 172 -14.06 -27.13 -2.97
CA GLU A 172 -14.22 -28.53 -2.54
C GLU A 172 -15.56 -28.80 -1.90
N ARG A 173 -16.13 -27.81 -1.16
CA ARG A 173 -17.50 -27.91 -0.60
C ARG A 173 -18.56 -27.93 -1.71
N ARG A 174 -18.35 -27.19 -2.79
CA ARG A 174 -19.30 -27.11 -3.90
C ARG A 174 -19.26 -28.36 -4.80
N ASP A 175 -18.09 -28.95 -4.96
CA ASP A 175 -17.93 -30.16 -5.75
C ASP A 175 -18.41 -31.41 -5.01
N GLY A 176 -18.39 -31.41 -3.67
CA GLY A 176 -18.94 -32.47 -2.82
C GLY A 176 -20.48 -32.52 -2.73
N ASP A 177 -21.16 -31.39 -2.95
CA ASP A 177 -22.64 -31.31 -2.95
C ASP A 177 -23.27 -31.73 -4.30
N SER A 178 -22.46 -32.03 -5.32
CA SER A 178 -22.93 -32.37 -6.69
C SER A 178 -23.09 -33.86 -6.93
N GLU A 179 -22.80 -34.75 -5.97
CA GLU A 179 -22.90 -36.22 -6.05
C GLU A 179 -23.98 -36.81 -5.15
N GLY A 180 -25.01 -36.05 -4.79
CA GLY A 180 -26.14 -36.47 -4.00
C GLY A 180 -27.46 -36.48 -4.76
#